data_b3690b8dbdccc6e0d83b2c03643b8270
#
_entry.id   b3690b8dbdccc6e0d83b2c03643b8270
#
_cell.length_a   1.000
_cell.length_b   1.000
_cell.length_c   1.000
_cell.angle_alpha   90.00
_cell.angle_beta   90.00
_cell.angle_gamma   90.00
#
_symmetry.space_group_name_H-M   'P 1'
#
loop_
_entity.id
_entity.type
_entity.pdbx_description
1 polymer ?
#
loop_
_entity_poly.entity_id
_entity_poly.type
_entity_poly.pdbx_seq_one_letter_code
_entity_poly.pdbx_strand_id
1 'polypeptide(L)'
;MKDINLLHPRLRSLCRELIDLARRNDIEIVITQTLRTREEQNALYAQGRTAAGNIVTNVRYPYSMHCWGLAFDFAVVIGGQV
;
A
#
# COMPACT_ATOMS: atom_id res chain seq x y z
N MET A 1 5.18 -1.42 4.74
CA MET A 1 4.60 -1.30 6.09
C MET A 1 3.10 -1.07 5.96
N LYS A 2 2.35 -1.34 7.02
CA LYS A 2 0.87 -1.29 6.98
C LYS A 2 0.28 -0.26 7.95
N ASP A 3 1.11 0.44 8.71
CA ASP A 3 0.67 1.39 9.72
C ASP A 3 0.18 2.67 9.05
N ILE A 4 -1.11 2.98 9.22
CA ILE A 4 -1.75 4.19 8.69
C ILE A 4 -1.08 5.46 9.23
N ASN A 5 -0.53 5.42 10.43
CA ASN A 5 0.15 6.58 11.03
C ASN A 5 1.43 6.98 10.30
N LEU A 6 1.95 6.13 9.41
CA LEU A 6 3.11 6.43 8.57
C LEU A 6 2.75 7.19 7.29
N LEU A 7 1.47 7.39 7.03
CA LEU A 7 0.99 8.17 5.89
C LEU A 7 1.03 9.67 6.22
N HIS A 8 1.14 10.49 5.17
CA HIS A 8 0.95 11.93 5.28
C HIS A 8 -0.40 12.21 5.97
N PRO A 9 -0.51 13.23 6.86
CA PRO A 9 -1.73 13.46 7.65
C PRO A 9 -3.02 13.55 6.83
N ARG A 10 -3.00 14.18 5.65
CA ARG A 10 -4.17 14.27 4.78
C ARG A 10 -4.56 12.91 4.23
N LEU A 11 -3.59 12.10 3.82
CA LEU A 11 -3.84 10.78 3.29
C LEU A 11 -4.29 9.83 4.41
N ARG A 12 -3.78 10.02 5.61
CA ARG A 12 -4.22 9.27 6.80
C ARG A 12 -5.72 9.46 7.03
N SER A 13 -6.20 10.71 6.98
CA SER A 13 -7.63 11.02 7.14
C SER A 13 -8.47 10.40 6.02
N LEU A 14 -8.02 10.51 4.78
CA LEU A 14 -8.71 9.92 3.62
C LEU A 14 -8.75 8.40 3.71
N CYS A 15 -7.69 7.77 4.18
CA CYS A 15 -7.63 6.32 4.40
C CYS A 15 -8.68 5.87 5.41
N ARG A 16 -8.81 6.59 6.53
CA ARG A 16 -9.81 6.31 7.57
C ARG A 16 -11.23 6.52 7.04
N GLU A 17 -11.45 7.57 6.26
CA GLU A 17 -12.75 7.83 5.62
C GLU A 17 -13.11 6.70 4.65
N LEU A 18 -12.17 6.20 3.87
CA LEU A 18 -12.40 5.07 2.97
C LEU A 18 -12.82 3.82 3.73
N ILE A 19 -12.14 3.51 4.83
CA ILE A 19 -12.48 2.36 5.69
C ILE A 19 -13.90 2.51 6.24
N ASP A 20 -14.26 3.68 6.73
CA ASP A 20 -15.59 3.95 7.28
C ASP A 20 -16.67 3.88 6.20
N LEU A 21 -16.43 4.45 5.04
CA LEU A 21 -17.36 4.41 3.92
C LEU A 21 -17.62 2.98 3.44
N ALA A 22 -16.55 2.19 3.33
CA ALA A 22 -16.67 0.79 2.95
C ALA A 22 -17.52 0.03 3.98
N ARG A 23 -17.24 0.24 5.27
CA ARG A 23 -17.98 -0.41 6.36
C ARG A 23 -19.45 -0.05 6.36
N ARG A 24 -19.82 1.20 6.06
CA ARG A 24 -21.23 1.63 5.92
C ARG A 24 -21.95 0.96 4.76
N ASN A 25 -21.22 0.44 3.80
CA ASN A 25 -21.76 -0.28 2.64
C ASN A 25 -21.54 -1.78 2.76
N ASP A 26 -21.33 -2.29 3.98
CA ASP A 26 -21.11 -3.70 4.28
C ASP A 26 -19.91 -4.30 3.54
N ILE A 27 -18.90 -3.46 3.29
CA ILE A 27 -17.64 -3.88 2.66
C ILE A 27 -16.53 -3.74 3.70
N GLU A 28 -15.80 -4.82 3.92
CA GLU A 28 -14.60 -4.80 4.75
C GLU A 28 -13.36 -4.66 3.88
N ILE A 29 -12.50 -3.72 4.22
CA ILE A 29 -11.20 -3.57 3.57
C ILE A 29 -10.09 -3.63 4.61
N VAL A 30 -8.90 -4.08 4.19
CA VAL A 30 -7.69 -4.04 5.00
C VAL A 30 -6.61 -3.28 4.25
N ILE A 31 -5.84 -2.50 4.97
CA ILE A 31 -4.70 -1.78 4.40
C ILE A 31 -3.54 -2.75 4.29
N THR A 32 -3.03 -2.91 3.08
CA THR A 32 -1.95 -3.87 2.78
C THR A 32 -0.58 -3.23 2.67
N GLN A 33 -0.52 -1.93 2.37
CA GLN A 33 0.74 -1.21 2.24
C GLN A 33 0.51 0.28 2.52
N THR A 34 1.41 0.89 3.29
CA THR A 34 1.46 2.34 3.51
C THR A 34 2.81 2.89 3.09
N LEU A 35 3.67 3.27 4.04
CA LEU A 35 5.02 3.72 3.73
C LEU A 35 5.86 2.54 3.26
N ARG A 36 6.72 2.80 2.26
CA ARG A 36 7.66 1.80 1.74
C ARG A 36 9.09 2.31 1.93
N THR A 37 9.94 1.49 2.53
CA THR A 37 11.36 1.83 2.73
C THR A 37 12.12 1.76 1.41
N ARG A 38 13.34 2.32 1.41
CA ARG A 38 14.27 2.18 0.27
C ARG A 38 14.47 0.71 -0.09
N GLU A 39 14.74 -0.11 0.91
CA GLU A 39 15.03 -1.53 0.72
C GLU A 39 13.81 -2.26 0.14
N GLU A 40 12.62 -1.99 0.64
CA GLU A 40 11.39 -2.58 0.15
C GLU A 40 11.12 -2.17 -1.30
N GLN A 41 11.25 -0.88 -1.63
CA GLN A 41 11.01 -0.39 -3.00
C GLN A 41 12.03 -0.97 -3.98
N ASN A 42 13.30 -1.03 -3.59
CA ASN A 42 14.34 -1.57 -4.45
C ASN A 42 14.22 -3.09 -4.64
N ALA A 43 13.76 -3.81 -3.62
CA ALA A 43 13.47 -5.24 -3.74
C ALA A 43 12.32 -5.49 -4.72
N LEU A 44 11.26 -4.68 -4.66
CA LEU A 44 10.14 -4.77 -5.61
C LEU A 44 10.59 -4.45 -7.04
N TYR A 45 11.44 -3.45 -7.21
CA TYR A 45 11.99 -3.10 -8.53
C TYR A 45 12.88 -4.21 -9.08
N ALA A 46 13.66 -4.87 -8.23
CA ALA A 46 14.54 -5.96 -8.63
C ALA A 46 13.76 -7.20 -9.07
N GLN A 47 12.54 -7.39 -8.56
CA GLN A 47 11.72 -8.55 -8.89
C GLN A 47 11.40 -8.57 -10.38
N GLY A 48 11.69 -9.69 -11.03
CA GLY A 48 11.55 -9.86 -12.48
C GLY A 48 12.72 -9.28 -13.29
N ARG A 49 13.71 -8.65 -12.65
CA ARG A 49 14.92 -8.11 -13.30
C ARG A 49 16.18 -8.83 -12.81
N THR A 50 16.58 -8.60 -11.57
CA THR A 50 17.75 -9.25 -10.94
C THR A 50 17.37 -10.28 -9.91
N ALA A 51 16.12 -10.32 -9.48
CA ALA A 51 15.54 -11.32 -8.58
C ALA A 51 14.41 -12.08 -9.28
N ALA A 52 14.09 -13.29 -8.79
CA ALA A 52 13.04 -14.11 -9.34
C ALA A 52 11.65 -13.46 -9.20
N GLY A 53 10.72 -13.83 -10.08
CA GLY A 53 9.34 -13.37 -10.06
C GLY A 53 8.97 -12.54 -11.28
N ASN A 54 7.75 -12.05 -11.31
CA ASN A 54 7.24 -11.17 -12.35
C ASN A 54 7.50 -9.71 -11.99
N ILE A 55 7.64 -8.86 -13.03
CA ILE A 55 7.78 -7.42 -12.82
C ILE A 55 6.49 -6.88 -12.18
N VAL A 56 6.60 -6.21 -11.02
CA VAL A 56 5.46 -5.65 -10.27
C VAL A 56 5.49 -4.13 -10.22
N THR A 57 6.64 -3.50 -10.48
CA THR A 57 6.77 -2.05 -10.54
C THR A 57 7.83 -1.64 -11.55
N ASN A 58 7.63 -0.45 -12.14
CA ASN A 58 8.59 0.18 -13.04
C ASN A 58 9.39 1.29 -12.36
N VAL A 59 9.19 1.52 -11.07
CA VAL A 59 9.86 2.59 -10.33
C VAL A 59 10.64 2.03 -9.14
N ARG A 60 11.86 2.57 -8.97
CA ARG A 60 12.72 2.30 -7.84
C ARG A 60 12.68 3.46 -6.86
N TYR A 61 13.21 3.25 -5.64
CA TYR A 61 13.37 4.35 -4.69
C TYR A 61 14.22 5.46 -5.30
N PRO A 62 13.87 6.73 -5.16
CA PRO A 62 12.77 7.29 -4.35
C PRO A 62 11.51 7.69 -5.16
N TYR A 63 11.27 7.10 -6.33
CA TYR A 63 10.31 7.61 -7.30
C TYR A 63 8.88 7.10 -7.12
N SER A 64 8.62 6.24 -6.14
CA SER A 64 7.25 5.81 -5.82
C SER A 64 6.63 6.72 -4.76
N MET A 65 5.34 7.03 -4.90
CA MET A 65 4.58 7.76 -3.89
C MET A 65 4.58 7.06 -2.53
N HIS A 66 4.63 5.72 -2.51
CA HIS A 66 4.73 4.93 -1.29
C HIS A 66 5.99 5.24 -0.47
N CYS A 67 7.06 5.70 -1.11
CA CYS A 67 8.31 6.06 -0.42
C CYS A 67 8.17 7.31 0.45
N TRP A 68 7.12 8.08 0.24
CA TRP A 68 6.89 9.37 0.91
C TRP A 68 5.63 9.36 1.77
N GLY A 69 4.97 8.21 1.94
CA GLY A 69 3.71 8.14 2.65
C GLY A 69 2.56 8.81 1.91
N LEU A 70 2.65 8.91 0.58
CA LEU A 70 1.67 9.57 -0.28
C LEU A 70 0.82 8.59 -1.08
N ALA A 71 0.86 7.32 -0.74
CA ALA A 71 0.03 6.27 -1.34
C ALA A 71 -0.22 5.17 -0.33
N PHE A 72 -1.35 4.50 -0.47
CA PHE A 72 -1.63 3.27 0.27
C PHE A 72 -2.36 2.28 -0.63
N ASP A 73 -2.16 1.00 -0.34
CA ASP A 73 -2.87 -0.10 -0.99
C ASP A 73 -3.83 -0.73 -0.01
N PHE A 74 -4.92 -1.26 -0.52
CA PHE A 74 -5.89 -2.00 0.29
C PHE A 74 -6.39 -3.23 -0.47
N ALA A 75 -6.98 -4.16 0.26
CA ALA A 75 -7.64 -5.32 -0.30
C ALA A 75 -9.03 -5.46 0.30
N VAL A 76 -9.96 -5.97 -0.49
CA VAL A 76 -11.31 -6.28 -0.03
C VAL A 76 -11.30 -7.65 0.63
N VAL A 77 -11.93 -7.75 1.81
CA VAL A 77 -12.08 -9.01 2.54
C VAL A 77 -13.42 -9.64 2.14
N ILE A 78 -13.36 -10.88 1.65
CA ILE A 78 -14.55 -11.65 1.24
C ILE A 78 -14.53 -12.98 1.98
N GLY A 79 -15.59 -13.24 2.76
CA GLY A 79 -15.68 -14.46 3.55
C GLY A 79 -14.55 -14.65 4.55
N GLY A 80 -14.03 -13.53 5.11
CA GLY A 80 -12.92 -13.53 6.05
C GLY A 80 -11.54 -13.66 5.41
N GLN A 81 -11.45 -13.60 4.07
CA GLN A 81 -10.20 -13.74 3.32
C GLN A 81 -9.98 -12.59 2.33
N VAL A 82 -8.73 -12.27 2.17
CA VAL A 82 -8.29 -11.24 1.21
C VAL A 82 -8.12 -11.84 -0.17
#